data_a9f7eac37457915fd7d64a4cf8c004dc
#
_entry.id   a9f7eac37457915fd7d64a4cf8c004dc
#
_cell.length_a   1.000
_cell.length_b   1.000
_cell.length_c   1.000
_cell.angle_alpha   90.00
_cell.angle_beta   90.00
_cell.angle_gamma   90.00
#
_symmetry.space_group_name_H-M   'P 1'
#
loop_
_entity.id
_entity.type
_entity.pdbx_description
1 polymer ?
#
loop_
_entity_poly.entity_id
_entity_poly.type
_entity_poly.pdbx_seq_one_letter_code
_entity_poly.pdbx_strand_id
1 'polypeptide(L)'
;MTRMDLFFTLYQTIYDDISIPINNEPNDVVAQYGNMVYRLAFAKLQNCHDADDIFQEVFLRYIRRAPQFSNREHEKAWFLRTTINCCKNHWASAWQRKTTGLSEVSEQPVVYDNEDVQLLAEALAKLAPKYRVVLHLYYYEGLTAEEIGKVQGIPAGTVRMQLSRGRAMLKELLLQSDSELFAEGGGKHD
;
A
#
# COMPACT_ATOMS: atom_id res chain seq x y z
N MET A 1 2.89 -4.37 25.66
CA MET A 1 2.73 -4.19 24.19
C MET A 1 3.28 -5.42 23.53
N THR A 2 2.46 -6.17 22.81
CA THR A 2 2.95 -7.38 22.11
C THR A 2 3.76 -6.96 20.86
N ARG A 3 4.62 -7.86 20.34
CA ARG A 3 5.34 -7.62 19.08
C ARG A 3 4.38 -7.32 17.90
N MET A 4 3.16 -7.85 17.96
CA MET A 4 2.12 -7.60 16.97
C MET A 4 1.53 -6.19 17.10
N ASP A 5 1.37 -5.68 18.32
CA ASP A 5 0.85 -4.32 18.56
C ASP A 5 1.85 -3.27 18.06
N LEU A 6 3.16 -3.49 18.29
CA LEU A 6 4.21 -2.62 17.78
C LEU A 6 4.22 -2.62 16.25
N PHE A 7 4.17 -3.79 15.62
CA PHE A 7 4.10 -3.91 14.16
C PHE A 7 2.90 -3.16 13.60
N PHE A 8 1.72 -3.31 14.22
CA PHE A 8 0.52 -2.61 13.79
C PHE A 8 0.67 -1.08 13.90
N THR A 9 1.25 -0.60 15.00
CA THR A 9 1.49 0.83 15.21
C THR A 9 2.46 1.41 14.18
N LEU A 10 3.60 0.75 13.96
CA LEU A 10 4.58 1.18 12.95
C LEU A 10 3.99 1.14 11.53
N TYR A 11 3.23 0.10 11.23
CA TYR A 11 2.54 -0.03 9.95
C TYR A 11 1.53 1.10 9.72
N GLN A 12 0.77 1.48 10.74
CA GLN A 12 -0.14 2.63 10.71
C GLN A 12 0.63 3.92 10.44
N THR A 13 1.73 4.16 11.15
CA THR A 13 2.56 5.36 10.98
C THR A 13 3.03 5.54 9.54
N ILE A 14 3.56 4.47 8.91
CA ILE A 14 3.99 4.53 7.49
C ILE A 14 2.89 5.07 6.58
N TYR A 15 1.67 4.57 6.75
CA TYR A 15 0.57 4.93 5.86
C TYR A 15 -0.14 6.22 6.28
N ASP A 16 -0.03 6.66 7.52
CA ASP A 16 -0.54 7.96 7.96
C ASP A 16 0.33 9.10 7.43
N ASP A 17 1.64 8.93 7.40
CA ASP A 17 2.59 9.89 6.82
C ASP A 17 2.42 10.02 5.30
N ILE A 18 1.98 8.94 4.64
CA ILE A 18 1.67 8.92 3.19
C ILE A 18 0.21 9.33 2.97
N SER A 19 -0.15 10.53 3.38
CA SER A 19 -1.50 11.08 3.21
C SER A 19 -1.46 12.36 2.40
N ILE A 20 -2.47 12.53 1.54
CA ILE A 20 -2.68 13.81 0.87
C ILE A 20 -3.45 14.76 1.79
N PRO A 21 -3.13 16.05 1.82
CA PRO A 21 -3.92 17.04 2.53
C PRO A 21 -5.30 17.18 1.86
N ILE A 22 -6.35 16.72 2.52
CA ILE A 22 -7.72 16.80 2.02
C ILE A 22 -8.50 17.77 2.88
N ASN A 23 -9.25 18.67 2.23
CA ASN A 23 -10.17 19.55 2.92
C ASN A 23 -11.38 18.74 3.40
N ASN A 24 -11.59 18.66 4.72
CA ASN A 24 -12.62 17.81 5.34
C ASN A 24 -14.01 18.49 5.28
N GLU A 25 -14.63 18.52 4.10
CA GLU A 25 -16.05 18.84 3.98
C GLU A 25 -16.90 17.60 4.29
N PRO A 26 -17.92 17.68 5.18
CA PRO A 26 -18.63 16.50 5.69
C PRO A 26 -19.33 15.59 4.67
N ASN A 27 -19.55 16.07 3.46
CA ASN A 27 -20.19 15.32 2.35
C ASN A 27 -19.26 15.12 1.15
N ASP A 28 -17.97 15.40 1.28
CA ASP A 28 -17.03 15.25 0.18
C ASP A 28 -16.54 13.80 0.13
N VAL A 29 -16.83 13.13 -0.95
CA VAL A 29 -16.37 11.76 -1.25
C VAL A 29 -14.84 11.67 -1.27
N VAL A 30 -14.18 12.76 -1.70
CA VAL A 30 -12.70 12.83 -1.68
C VAL A 30 -12.20 12.88 -0.24
N ALA A 31 -12.84 13.66 0.64
CA ALA A 31 -12.52 13.69 2.06
C ALA A 31 -12.71 12.32 2.72
N GLN A 32 -13.74 11.57 2.31
CA GLN A 32 -14.07 10.27 2.89
C GLN A 32 -13.15 9.13 2.41
N TYR A 33 -12.82 9.08 1.11
CA TYR A 33 -12.12 7.93 0.51
C TYR A 33 -10.75 8.28 -0.06
N GLY A 34 -10.36 9.56 -0.11
CA GLY A 34 -9.14 10.01 -0.79
C GLY A 34 -7.88 9.37 -0.23
N ASN A 35 -7.69 9.45 1.09
CA ASN A 35 -6.54 8.85 1.75
C ASN A 35 -6.50 7.32 1.58
N MET A 36 -7.64 6.63 1.66
CA MET A 36 -7.75 5.20 1.43
C MET A 36 -7.29 4.82 0.01
N VAL A 37 -7.75 5.55 -0.99
CA VAL A 37 -7.38 5.33 -2.41
C VAL A 37 -5.89 5.56 -2.61
N TYR A 38 -5.36 6.68 -2.10
CA TYR A 38 -3.96 7.06 -2.24
C TYR A 38 -3.02 6.04 -1.59
N ARG A 39 -3.26 5.71 -0.33
CA ARG A 39 -2.46 4.75 0.45
C ARG A 39 -2.46 3.35 -0.18
N LEU A 40 -3.62 2.88 -0.66
CA LEU A 40 -3.70 1.60 -1.36
C LEU A 40 -2.93 1.61 -2.68
N ALA A 41 -3.02 2.70 -3.45
CA ALA A 41 -2.24 2.88 -4.68
C ALA A 41 -0.74 2.86 -4.37
N PHE A 42 -0.29 3.63 -3.37
CA PHE A 42 1.09 3.64 -2.91
C PHE A 42 1.55 2.26 -2.40
N ALA A 43 0.76 1.58 -1.57
CA ALA A 43 1.07 0.22 -1.12
C ALA A 43 1.34 -0.73 -2.29
N LYS A 44 0.67 -0.54 -3.41
CA LYS A 44 0.82 -1.38 -4.59
C LYS A 44 1.96 -0.97 -5.50
N LEU A 45 2.14 0.33 -5.74
CA LEU A 45 3.05 0.87 -6.76
C LEU A 45 4.40 1.29 -6.19
N GLN A 46 4.45 1.68 -4.90
CA GLN A 46 5.64 2.20 -4.20
C GLN A 46 6.24 3.42 -4.91
N ASN A 47 5.37 4.28 -5.45
CA ASN A 47 5.72 5.46 -6.18
C ASN A 47 4.64 6.52 -5.95
N CYS A 48 5.02 7.72 -5.46
CA CYS A 48 4.07 8.78 -5.11
C CYS A 48 3.41 9.36 -6.35
N HIS A 49 4.16 9.60 -7.42
CA HIS A 49 3.62 10.10 -8.69
C HIS A 49 2.59 9.14 -9.30
N ASP A 50 2.93 7.85 -9.34
CA ASP A 50 2.00 6.85 -9.82
C ASP A 50 0.75 6.77 -8.93
N ALA A 51 0.91 6.96 -7.61
CA ALA A 51 -0.22 6.99 -6.67
C ALA A 51 -1.13 8.21 -6.90
N ASP A 52 -0.55 9.39 -7.20
CA ASP A 52 -1.29 10.60 -7.59
C ASP A 52 -2.10 10.38 -8.87
N ASP A 53 -1.51 9.77 -9.88
CA ASP A 53 -2.18 9.44 -11.14
C ASP A 53 -3.36 8.49 -10.91
N ILE A 54 -3.17 7.47 -10.08
CA ILE A 54 -4.22 6.52 -9.72
C ILE A 54 -5.34 7.21 -8.93
N PHE A 55 -4.98 8.07 -7.97
CA PHE A 55 -5.94 8.85 -7.20
C PHE A 55 -6.86 9.66 -8.14
N GLN A 56 -6.28 10.44 -9.04
CA GLN A 56 -7.03 11.23 -10.00
C GLN A 56 -7.93 10.36 -10.88
N GLU A 57 -7.40 9.27 -11.43
CA GLU A 57 -8.15 8.37 -12.31
C GLU A 57 -9.34 7.70 -11.60
N VAL A 58 -9.19 7.31 -10.33
CA VAL A 58 -10.28 6.70 -9.53
C VAL A 58 -11.41 7.68 -9.32
N PHE A 59 -11.12 8.94 -8.94
CA PHE A 59 -12.15 9.96 -8.71
C PHE A 59 -12.77 10.46 -10.03
N LEU A 60 -12.01 10.56 -11.11
CA LEU A 60 -12.56 10.82 -12.44
C LEU A 60 -13.54 9.71 -12.87
N ARG A 61 -13.25 8.45 -12.59
CA ARG A 61 -14.18 7.34 -12.86
C ARG A 61 -15.42 7.42 -12.00
N TYR A 62 -15.31 7.80 -10.74
CA TYR A 62 -16.45 8.02 -9.86
C TYR A 62 -17.38 9.08 -10.43
N ILE A 63 -16.84 10.26 -10.79
CA ILE A 63 -17.61 11.38 -11.35
C ILE A 63 -18.28 10.98 -12.67
N ARG A 64 -17.53 10.35 -13.59
CA ARG A 64 -18.05 9.99 -14.92
C ARG A 64 -19.11 8.90 -14.88
N ARG A 65 -19.02 7.95 -13.96
CA ARG A 65 -19.94 6.82 -13.88
C ARG A 65 -21.13 7.09 -12.97
N ALA A 66 -21.02 8.04 -12.06
CA ALA A 66 -22.02 8.37 -11.04
C ALA A 66 -22.65 7.10 -10.40
N PRO A 67 -21.84 6.17 -9.86
CA PRO A 67 -22.35 4.88 -9.41
C PRO A 67 -23.34 5.08 -8.25
N GLN A 68 -24.38 4.24 -8.22
CA GLN A 68 -25.31 4.20 -7.10
C GLN A 68 -24.91 3.05 -6.16
N PHE A 69 -24.89 3.34 -4.85
CA PHE A 69 -24.52 2.37 -3.83
C PHE A 69 -25.68 2.10 -2.88
N SER A 70 -25.81 0.86 -2.45
CA SER A 70 -26.84 0.45 -1.50
C SER A 70 -26.50 0.83 -0.06
N ASN A 71 -25.20 0.93 0.25
CA ASN A 71 -24.67 1.29 1.57
C ASN A 71 -23.19 1.71 1.46
N ARG A 72 -22.62 2.17 2.59
CA ARG A 72 -21.22 2.62 2.66
C ARG A 72 -20.20 1.50 2.44
N GLU A 73 -20.50 0.27 2.85
CA GLU A 73 -19.62 -0.89 2.63
C GLU A 73 -19.49 -1.20 1.13
N HIS A 74 -20.61 -1.10 0.40
CA HIS A 74 -20.60 -1.28 -1.06
C HIS A 74 -19.81 -0.17 -1.76
N GLU A 75 -19.96 1.07 -1.30
CA GLU A 75 -19.21 2.22 -1.79
C GLU A 75 -17.70 2.07 -1.50
N LYS A 76 -17.30 1.76 -0.25
CA LYS A 76 -15.91 1.46 0.12
C LYS A 76 -15.33 0.35 -0.76
N ALA A 77 -16.03 -0.75 -0.93
CA ALA A 77 -15.59 -1.87 -1.76
C ALA A 77 -15.40 -1.48 -3.23
N TRP A 78 -16.23 -0.57 -3.76
CA TRP A 78 -16.09 -0.05 -5.12
C TRP A 78 -14.80 0.76 -5.28
N PHE A 79 -14.49 1.68 -4.35
CA PHE A 79 -13.26 2.45 -4.37
C PHE A 79 -12.03 1.56 -4.29
N LEU A 80 -11.99 0.61 -3.36
CA LEU A 80 -10.87 -0.35 -3.22
C LEU A 80 -10.66 -1.16 -4.50
N ARG A 81 -11.74 -1.72 -5.08
CA ARG A 81 -11.68 -2.49 -6.32
C ARG A 81 -11.23 -1.65 -7.50
N THR A 82 -11.76 -0.43 -7.61
CA THR A 82 -11.40 0.49 -8.69
C THR A 82 -9.94 0.88 -8.61
N THR A 83 -9.42 1.20 -7.41
CA THR A 83 -8.01 1.50 -7.18
C THR A 83 -7.11 0.34 -7.61
N ILE A 84 -7.42 -0.89 -7.17
CA ILE A 84 -6.64 -2.08 -7.54
C ILE A 84 -6.62 -2.28 -9.06
N ASN A 85 -7.74 -2.06 -9.74
CA ASN A 85 -7.85 -2.21 -11.18
C ASN A 85 -7.11 -1.10 -11.94
N CYS A 86 -7.18 0.16 -11.47
CA CYS A 86 -6.41 1.26 -12.04
C CYS A 86 -4.90 0.98 -11.94
N CYS A 87 -4.41 0.53 -10.78
CA CYS A 87 -3.01 0.14 -10.61
C CYS A 87 -2.60 -1.02 -11.55
N LYS A 88 -3.47 -2.03 -11.77
CA LYS A 88 -3.17 -3.12 -12.72
C LYS A 88 -2.96 -2.59 -14.14
N ASN A 89 -3.85 -1.69 -14.57
CA ASN A 89 -3.79 -1.08 -15.90
C ASN A 89 -2.58 -0.14 -16.06
N HIS A 90 -2.28 0.64 -15.02
CA HIS A 90 -1.11 1.53 -15.01
C HIS A 90 0.18 0.73 -15.20
N TRP A 91 0.35 -0.38 -14.49
CA TRP A 91 1.50 -1.28 -14.64
C TRP A 91 1.62 -1.87 -16.04
N ALA A 92 0.52 -2.30 -16.64
CA ALA A 92 0.54 -2.80 -18.01
C ALA A 92 1.02 -1.72 -19.00
N SER A 93 0.56 -0.47 -18.83
CA SER A 93 0.97 0.67 -19.65
C SER A 93 2.43 1.10 -19.38
N ALA A 94 2.88 1.06 -18.11
CA ALA A 94 4.26 1.39 -17.74
C ALA A 94 5.25 0.34 -18.26
N TRP A 95 4.90 -0.93 -18.22
CA TRP A 95 5.68 -2.01 -18.83
C TRP A 95 5.86 -1.78 -20.33
N GLN A 96 4.80 -1.40 -21.03
CA GLN A 96 4.83 -1.11 -22.46
C GLN A 96 5.70 0.11 -22.78
N ARG A 97 5.71 1.14 -21.91
CA ARG A 97 6.59 2.33 -22.04
C ARG A 97 8.07 2.00 -21.75
N LYS A 98 8.39 1.16 -20.77
CA LYS A 98 9.78 0.71 -20.50
C LYS A 98 10.39 -0.08 -21.64
N THR A 99 9.62 -0.87 -22.38
CA THR A 99 10.09 -1.58 -23.56
C THR A 99 10.35 -0.66 -24.74
N THR A 100 9.85 0.58 -24.72
CA THR A 100 10.10 1.61 -25.75
C THR A 100 11.15 2.65 -25.37
N GLY A 101 11.86 2.48 -24.25
CA GLY A 101 13.04 3.29 -23.91
C GLY A 101 12.78 4.69 -23.35
N LEU A 102 11.56 4.99 -22.88
CA LEU A 102 11.19 6.28 -22.31
C LEU A 102 10.97 6.16 -20.80
N SER A 103 11.81 6.86 -20.03
CA SER A 103 11.69 7.29 -18.64
C SER A 103 12.19 6.35 -17.55
N GLU A 104 13.35 6.73 -17.00
CA GLU A 104 13.70 6.50 -15.57
C GLU A 104 13.39 7.81 -14.81
N VAL A 105 12.26 7.88 -14.15
CA VAL A 105 12.09 8.83 -13.07
C VAL A 105 12.51 8.10 -11.80
N SER A 106 13.72 8.38 -11.33
CA SER A 106 14.19 7.94 -10.02
C SER A 106 13.47 8.80 -8.98
N GLU A 107 12.47 8.24 -8.31
CA GLU A 107 11.88 8.89 -7.15
C GLU A 107 12.81 8.79 -5.95
N GLN A 108 12.87 9.86 -5.16
CA GLN A 108 13.52 9.80 -3.86
C GLN A 108 12.65 8.94 -2.93
N PRO A 109 13.24 8.00 -2.20
CA PRO A 109 12.51 7.21 -1.22
C PRO A 109 11.92 8.13 -0.15
N VAL A 110 10.71 7.81 0.32
CA VAL A 110 10.14 8.48 1.49
C VAL A 110 11.01 8.14 2.69
N VAL A 111 11.52 9.17 3.36
CA VAL A 111 12.39 9.03 4.54
C VAL A 111 11.54 9.28 5.78
N TYR A 112 11.61 8.38 6.76
CA TYR A 112 10.91 8.48 8.03
C TYR A 112 11.90 8.81 9.14
N ASP A 113 11.52 9.69 10.07
CA ASP A 113 12.37 10.11 11.20
C ASP A 113 12.57 8.98 12.23
N ASN A 114 11.69 8.00 12.27
CA ASN A 114 11.78 6.86 13.18
C ASN A 114 12.46 5.67 12.46
N GLU A 115 13.58 5.20 13.00
CA GLU A 115 14.37 4.11 12.42
C GLU A 115 13.56 2.80 12.24
N ASP A 116 12.70 2.45 13.21
CA ASP A 116 11.86 1.26 13.11
C ASP A 116 10.82 1.39 11.99
N VAL A 117 10.27 2.61 11.80
CA VAL A 117 9.34 2.92 10.71
C VAL A 117 10.05 2.83 9.37
N GLN A 118 11.26 3.39 9.27
CA GLN A 118 12.09 3.35 8.07
C GLN A 118 12.42 1.90 7.69
N LEU A 119 12.89 1.08 8.63
CA LEU A 119 13.19 -0.33 8.41
C LEU A 119 11.97 -1.12 7.92
N LEU A 120 10.80 -0.90 8.53
CA LEU A 120 9.57 -1.54 8.11
C LEU A 120 9.14 -1.10 6.71
N ALA A 121 9.27 0.19 6.38
CA ALA A 121 8.95 0.73 5.05
C ALA A 121 9.84 0.11 3.96
N GLU A 122 11.14 0.00 4.21
CA GLU A 122 12.09 -0.64 3.32
C GLU A 122 11.82 -2.13 3.13
N ALA A 123 11.51 -2.84 4.21
CA ALA A 123 11.14 -4.25 4.14
C ALA A 123 9.84 -4.46 3.35
N LEU A 124 8.84 -3.59 3.56
CA LEU A 124 7.61 -3.59 2.77
C LEU A 124 7.87 -3.30 1.29
N ALA A 125 8.76 -2.36 0.96
CA ALA A 125 9.13 -2.05 -0.42
C ALA A 125 9.75 -3.24 -1.16
N LYS A 126 10.52 -4.08 -0.46
CA LYS A 126 11.13 -5.32 -1.00
C LYS A 126 10.10 -6.45 -1.24
N LEU A 127 8.90 -6.39 -0.65
CA LEU A 127 7.86 -7.40 -0.90
C LEU A 127 7.25 -7.26 -2.30
N ALA A 128 6.88 -8.39 -2.90
CA ALA A 128 6.09 -8.35 -4.13
C ALA A 128 4.72 -7.68 -3.90
N PRO A 129 4.19 -6.89 -4.86
CA PRO A 129 2.96 -6.11 -4.72
C PRO A 129 1.74 -6.91 -4.22
N LYS A 130 1.63 -8.19 -4.63
CA LYS A 130 0.54 -9.08 -4.19
C LYS A 130 0.52 -9.31 -2.67
N TYR A 131 1.69 -9.31 -2.03
CA TYR A 131 1.80 -9.47 -0.57
C TYR A 131 1.57 -8.14 0.15
N ARG A 132 2.13 -7.03 -0.34
CA ARG A 132 1.90 -5.70 0.23
C ARG A 132 0.43 -5.33 0.25
N VAL A 133 -0.28 -5.54 -0.86
CA VAL A 133 -1.71 -5.20 -0.99
C VAL A 133 -2.56 -5.99 0.00
N VAL A 134 -2.34 -7.29 0.15
CA VAL A 134 -3.15 -8.07 1.12
C VAL A 134 -2.82 -7.70 2.57
N LEU A 135 -1.55 -7.40 2.88
CA LEU A 135 -1.15 -6.91 4.21
C LEU A 135 -1.81 -5.55 4.49
N HIS A 136 -1.77 -4.61 3.52
CA HIS A 136 -2.42 -3.31 3.64
C HIS A 136 -3.94 -3.44 3.88
N LEU A 137 -4.64 -4.20 3.05
CA LEU A 137 -6.08 -4.39 3.19
C LEU A 137 -6.46 -5.07 4.52
N TYR A 138 -5.62 -5.96 5.03
CA TYR A 138 -5.89 -6.68 6.28
C TYR A 138 -5.57 -5.82 7.50
N TYR A 139 -4.36 -5.26 7.58
CA TYR A 139 -3.88 -4.57 8.78
C TYR A 139 -4.30 -3.11 8.84
N TYR A 140 -4.35 -2.42 7.71
CA TYR A 140 -4.69 -1.01 7.67
C TYR A 140 -6.19 -0.77 7.44
N GLU A 141 -6.78 -1.46 6.46
CA GLU A 141 -8.20 -1.29 6.12
C GLU A 141 -9.13 -2.17 6.97
N GLY A 142 -8.60 -3.09 7.77
CA GLY A 142 -9.35 -3.94 8.68
C GLY A 142 -10.22 -5.00 7.99
N LEU A 143 -9.92 -5.35 6.73
CA LEU A 143 -10.73 -6.30 5.97
C LEU A 143 -10.39 -7.75 6.31
N THR A 144 -11.42 -8.59 6.36
CA THR A 144 -11.28 -10.05 6.45
C THR A 144 -10.72 -10.65 5.15
N ALA A 145 -10.20 -11.87 5.21
CA ALA A 145 -9.70 -12.57 4.01
C ALA A 145 -10.79 -12.78 2.94
N GLU A 146 -12.03 -12.94 3.36
CA GLU A 146 -13.22 -13.06 2.51
C GLU A 146 -13.50 -11.76 1.76
N GLU A 147 -13.48 -10.63 2.46
CA GLU A 147 -13.69 -9.30 1.89
C GLU A 147 -12.56 -8.91 0.94
N ILE A 148 -11.30 -9.16 1.34
CA ILE A 148 -10.13 -8.96 0.47
C ILE A 148 -10.27 -9.80 -0.81
N GLY A 149 -10.70 -11.05 -0.67
CA GLY A 149 -10.95 -11.93 -1.80
C GLY A 149 -11.98 -11.36 -2.78
N LYS A 150 -13.10 -10.84 -2.25
CA LYS A 150 -14.15 -10.18 -3.05
C LYS A 150 -13.64 -8.91 -3.75
N VAL A 151 -12.85 -8.10 -3.05
CA VAL A 151 -12.28 -6.84 -3.59
C VAL A 151 -11.27 -7.15 -4.70
N GLN A 152 -10.39 -8.14 -4.51
CA GLN A 152 -9.34 -8.47 -5.48
C GLN A 152 -9.80 -9.43 -6.60
N GLY A 153 -10.94 -10.09 -6.44
CA GLY A 153 -11.43 -11.11 -7.36
C GLY A 153 -10.64 -12.43 -7.28
N ILE A 154 -10.19 -12.82 -6.07
CA ILE A 154 -9.45 -14.06 -5.81
C ILE A 154 -10.06 -14.85 -4.65
N PRO A 155 -9.87 -16.18 -4.59
CA PRO A 155 -10.38 -16.99 -3.48
C PRO A 155 -9.82 -16.57 -2.12
N ALA A 156 -10.64 -16.60 -1.06
CA ALA A 156 -10.18 -16.27 0.30
C ALA A 156 -9.03 -17.18 0.80
N GLY A 157 -8.98 -18.44 0.35
CA GLY A 157 -7.84 -19.34 0.61
C GLY A 157 -6.52 -18.80 0.03
N THR A 158 -6.57 -18.21 -1.17
CA THR A 158 -5.41 -17.54 -1.79
C THR A 158 -4.98 -16.32 -0.96
N VAL A 159 -5.95 -15.53 -0.47
CA VAL A 159 -5.66 -14.38 0.40
C VAL A 159 -4.96 -14.83 1.68
N ARG A 160 -5.47 -15.86 2.38
CA ARG A 160 -4.85 -16.41 3.60
C ARG A 160 -3.42 -16.90 3.35
N MET A 161 -3.19 -17.57 2.23
CA MET A 161 -1.86 -17.99 1.81
C MET A 161 -0.94 -16.80 1.55
N GLN A 162 -1.43 -15.76 0.86
CA GLN A 162 -0.66 -14.54 0.60
C GLN A 162 -0.33 -13.79 1.90
N LEU A 163 -1.28 -13.68 2.84
CA LEU A 163 -1.06 -13.09 4.16
C LEU A 163 0.02 -13.87 4.95
N SER A 164 -0.08 -15.20 4.97
CA SER A 164 0.91 -16.05 5.66
C SER A 164 2.31 -15.88 5.08
N ARG A 165 2.44 -15.97 3.75
CA ARG A 165 3.73 -15.81 3.06
C ARG A 165 4.27 -14.39 3.18
N GLY A 166 3.42 -13.38 3.02
CA GLY A 166 3.82 -11.98 3.17
C GLY A 166 4.38 -11.68 4.55
N ARG A 167 3.73 -12.20 5.61
CA ARG A 167 4.24 -12.07 7.00
C ARG A 167 5.56 -12.79 7.22
N ALA A 168 5.72 -14.00 6.67
CA ALA A 168 6.95 -14.76 6.80
C ALA A 168 8.13 -14.04 6.11
N MET A 169 7.93 -13.58 4.88
CA MET A 169 8.94 -12.82 4.12
C MET A 169 9.29 -11.49 4.80
N LEU A 170 8.28 -10.77 5.30
CA LEU A 170 8.50 -9.50 5.99
C LEU A 170 9.32 -9.70 7.27
N LYS A 171 9.02 -10.75 8.06
CA LYS A 171 9.80 -11.11 9.24
C LYS A 171 11.26 -11.42 8.89
N GLU A 172 11.49 -12.15 7.80
CA GLU A 172 12.84 -12.50 7.34
C GLU A 172 13.62 -11.24 6.94
N LEU A 173 12.99 -10.33 6.17
CA LEU A 173 13.60 -9.07 5.76
C LEU A 173 13.99 -8.19 6.95
N LEU A 174 13.13 -8.08 7.97
CA LEU A 174 13.41 -7.30 9.17
C LEU A 174 14.56 -7.92 10.00
N LEU A 175 14.63 -9.26 10.10
CA LEU A 175 15.73 -9.92 10.80
C LEU A 175 17.08 -9.77 10.08
N GLN A 176 17.07 -9.72 8.74
CA GLN A 176 18.29 -9.47 7.95
C GLN A 176 18.79 -8.04 8.15
N SER A 177 17.91 -7.06 8.12
CA SER A 177 18.26 -5.65 8.35
C SER A 177 18.84 -5.42 9.74
N ASP A 178 18.27 -6.03 10.78
CA ASP A 178 18.83 -5.98 12.15
C ASP A 178 20.25 -6.56 12.20
N SER A 179 20.51 -7.67 11.50
CA SER A 179 21.83 -8.32 11.50
C SER A 179 22.90 -7.50 10.74
N GLU A 180 22.52 -6.76 9.69
CA GLU A 180 23.41 -5.88 8.95
C GLU A 180 23.81 -4.65 9.79
N LEU A 181 22.87 -4.06 10.54
CA LEU A 181 23.16 -2.95 11.47
C LEU A 181 24.15 -3.34 12.57
N PHE A 182 24.07 -4.57 13.10
CA PHE A 182 25.05 -5.06 14.08
C PHE A 182 26.42 -5.41 13.46
N ALA A 183 26.46 -5.75 12.17
CA ALA A 183 27.72 -6.05 11.46
C ALA A 183 28.52 -4.76 11.12
N GLU A 184 27.84 -3.66 10.79
CA GLU A 184 28.49 -2.36 10.49
C GLU A 184 28.92 -1.60 11.78
N GLY A 185 28.23 -1.81 12.90
CA GLY A 185 28.56 -1.21 14.21
C GLY A 185 29.78 -1.82 14.92
N GLY A 186 30.28 -2.97 14.47
CA GLY A 186 31.38 -3.72 15.09
C GLY A 186 32.80 -3.35 14.63
N GLY A 187 32.96 -2.40 13.76
CA GLY A 187 34.25 -2.10 13.11
C GLY A 187 34.82 -0.72 13.35
N LYS A 188 34.98 -0.24 14.60
CA LYS A 188 35.89 0.88 14.94
C LYS A 188 36.16 0.94 16.44
N HIS A 189 37.03 0.06 16.91
CA HIS A 189 37.91 0.34 18.06
C HIS A 189 39.18 -0.49 17.89
N ASP A 190 40.15 0.13 17.24
CA ASP A 190 41.57 -0.03 17.50
C ASP A 190 42.25 1.30 17.25
#